data_efcea88dd0ddfb8ca859160c296eef13
#
_entry.id   efcea88dd0ddfb8ca859160c296eef13
#
_cell.length_a   1.000
_cell.length_b   1.000
_cell.length_c   1.000
_cell.angle_alpha   90.00
_cell.angle_beta   90.00
_cell.angle_gamma   90.00
#
_symmetry.space_group_name_H-M   'P 1'
#
loop_
_entity.id
_entity.type
_entity.pdbx_description
1 polymer ?
#
loop_
_entity_poly.entity_id
_entity_poly.type
_entity_poly.pdbx_seq_one_letter_code
_entity_poly.pdbx_strand_id
1 'polypeptide(L)'
;MTPTTGKNLAVRENMRNIAIIAHVDHGKTTLVDAMLWQSGVFRENQEVAERVMDSNDLEREKGITILAKNTAIDYGNVKINVIDTPGHADFGGEVERGLAMVDGVLLLVDSSEGPLPQTRFVLRKALEQRLPVILVINKVDRPDARIAEVLDEVYELFLDLDADEHQIEFPIVYTNAKAGWASLEQGAEGTDLAPLRDLIIEHIPAPAYEEGHPFQALVTNLDASPYLGRLAILRVRNGEVKKRSEEHTSELQSPCNLVCRLLLEKK
;
A
#
# COMPACT_ATOMS: atom_id res chain seq x y z
N MET A 1 -38.55 -14.11 11.08
CA MET A 1 -37.19 -14.67 11.20
C MET A 1 -36.81 -15.18 9.82
N THR A 2 -36.15 -14.36 9.02
CA THR A 2 -35.56 -14.74 7.74
C THR A 2 -34.22 -15.42 8.04
N PRO A 3 -33.91 -16.58 7.46
CA PRO A 3 -32.62 -17.22 7.68
C PRO A 3 -31.55 -16.33 7.10
N THR A 4 -30.57 -15.96 7.90
CA THR A 4 -29.31 -15.37 7.49
C THR A 4 -28.60 -16.42 6.60
N THR A 5 -28.77 -16.33 5.30
CA THR A 5 -27.99 -17.09 4.32
C THR A 5 -26.51 -16.76 4.58
N GLY A 6 -25.76 -17.75 5.05
CA GLY A 6 -24.33 -17.61 5.21
C GLY A 6 -23.72 -17.17 3.88
N LYS A 7 -23.05 -16.04 3.88
CA LYS A 7 -22.35 -15.53 2.70
C LYS A 7 -21.26 -16.54 2.32
N ASN A 8 -21.28 -17.04 1.11
CA ASN A 8 -20.18 -17.84 0.55
C ASN A 8 -19.03 -16.88 0.23
N LEU A 9 -18.17 -16.62 1.23
CA LEU A 9 -16.97 -15.84 1.06
C LEU A 9 -15.87 -16.74 0.48
N ALA A 10 -15.42 -16.39 -0.70
CA ALA A 10 -14.20 -16.92 -1.30
C ALA A 10 -13.05 -15.96 -1.08
N VAL A 11 -11.82 -16.44 -1.16
CA VAL A 11 -10.60 -15.66 -0.94
C VAL A 11 -9.74 -15.68 -2.19
N ARG A 12 -9.19 -14.53 -2.56
CA ARG A 12 -8.31 -14.40 -3.72
C ARG A 12 -6.85 -14.51 -3.31
N GLU A 13 -6.38 -15.73 -3.11
CA GLU A 13 -5.06 -16.06 -2.56
C GLU A 13 -3.88 -15.46 -3.33
N ASN A 14 -4.04 -15.22 -4.64
CA ASN A 14 -3.01 -14.70 -5.52
C ASN A 14 -2.90 -13.16 -5.51
N MET A 15 -3.44 -12.49 -4.50
CA MET A 15 -3.41 -11.02 -4.41
C MET A 15 -3.22 -10.54 -2.99
N ARG A 16 -2.46 -9.45 -2.83
CA ARG A 16 -2.36 -8.67 -1.58
C ARG A 16 -2.47 -7.20 -1.91
N ASN A 17 -3.21 -6.45 -1.12
CA ASN A 17 -3.36 -5.01 -1.26
C ASN A 17 -2.80 -4.33 -0.02
N ILE A 18 -1.75 -3.53 -0.17
CA ILE A 18 -1.06 -2.88 0.93
C ILE A 18 -0.95 -1.37 0.71
N ALA A 19 -0.97 -0.61 1.80
CA ALA A 19 -0.59 0.79 1.80
C ALA A 19 0.75 0.96 2.52
N ILE A 20 1.57 1.91 2.10
CA ILE A 20 2.80 2.28 2.81
C ILE A 20 2.58 3.60 3.52
N ILE A 21 2.64 3.56 4.84
CA ILE A 21 2.61 4.73 5.73
C ILE A 21 4.05 5.07 6.10
N ALA A 22 4.49 6.26 5.75
CA ALA A 22 5.83 6.73 6.08
C ALA A 22 5.86 8.25 6.24
N HIS A 23 6.77 8.73 7.07
CA HIS A 23 7.12 10.14 7.04
C HIS A 23 7.95 10.48 5.79
N VAL A 24 8.01 11.76 5.46
CA VAL A 24 8.91 12.29 4.41
C VAL A 24 10.34 11.87 4.75
N ASP A 25 11.12 11.49 3.75
CA ASP A 25 12.51 11.05 3.86
C ASP A 25 12.78 9.74 4.62
N HIS A 26 11.77 9.03 5.14
CA HIS A 26 11.95 7.69 5.73
C HIS A 26 12.30 6.61 4.69
N GLY A 27 12.30 6.95 3.39
CA GLY A 27 12.72 6.07 2.30
C GLY A 27 11.58 5.28 1.64
N LYS A 28 10.34 5.78 1.71
CA LYS A 28 9.17 5.16 1.10
C LYS A 28 9.36 4.90 -0.40
N THR A 29 9.66 5.93 -1.17
CA THR A 29 9.88 5.82 -2.62
C THR A 29 11.04 4.87 -2.94
N THR A 30 12.14 4.97 -2.17
CA THR A 30 13.30 4.09 -2.33
C THR A 30 12.95 2.62 -2.10
N LEU A 31 12.12 2.32 -1.09
CA LEU A 31 11.68 0.95 -0.81
C LEU A 31 10.80 0.41 -1.94
N VAL A 32 9.84 1.19 -2.42
CA VAL A 32 8.95 0.79 -3.52
C VAL A 32 9.75 0.58 -4.81
N ASP A 33 10.67 1.48 -5.13
CA ASP A 33 11.54 1.34 -6.29
C ASP A 33 12.39 0.07 -6.20
N ALA A 34 13.01 -0.21 -5.03
CA ALA A 34 13.78 -1.43 -4.82
C ALA A 34 12.92 -2.71 -4.97
N MET A 35 11.68 -2.70 -4.47
CA MET A 35 10.74 -3.80 -4.65
C MET A 35 10.37 -4.00 -6.13
N LEU A 36 10.16 -2.92 -6.88
CA LEU A 36 9.87 -2.96 -8.31
C LEU A 36 11.06 -3.49 -9.12
N TRP A 37 12.26 -3.02 -8.83
CA TRP A 37 13.48 -3.49 -9.49
C TRP A 37 13.68 -5.00 -9.32
N GLN A 38 13.51 -5.50 -8.11
CA GLN A 38 13.69 -6.92 -7.81
C GLN A 38 12.55 -7.83 -8.31
N SER A 39 11.40 -7.26 -8.67
CA SER A 39 10.28 -8.02 -9.25
C SER A 39 10.44 -8.29 -10.75
N GLY A 40 11.46 -7.70 -11.40
CA GLY A 40 11.69 -7.87 -12.84
C GLY A 40 10.68 -7.14 -13.75
N VAL A 41 9.92 -6.20 -13.21
CA VAL A 41 8.95 -5.38 -13.98
C VAL A 41 9.68 -4.53 -15.04
N PHE A 42 10.93 -4.14 -14.77
CA PHE A 42 11.75 -3.36 -15.70
C PHE A 42 12.59 -4.26 -16.61
N ARG A 43 12.63 -3.94 -17.89
CA ARG A 43 13.54 -4.61 -18.84
C ARG A 43 14.97 -4.16 -18.57
N GLU A 44 15.95 -5.07 -18.72
CA GLU A 44 17.39 -4.85 -18.45
C GLU A 44 18.02 -3.62 -19.15
N ASN A 45 17.38 -3.07 -20.20
CA ASN A 45 17.86 -1.93 -20.98
C ASN A 45 16.93 -0.70 -20.89
N GLN A 46 16.02 -0.66 -19.92
CA GLN A 46 15.15 0.48 -19.76
C GLN A 46 15.84 1.51 -18.86
N GLU A 47 16.24 2.67 -19.41
CA GLU A 47 16.60 3.82 -18.58
C GLU A 47 15.37 4.25 -17.79
N VAL A 48 15.28 3.80 -16.55
CA VAL A 48 14.22 4.19 -15.64
C VAL A 48 14.76 5.37 -14.83
N ALA A 49 14.07 6.48 -14.91
CA ALA A 49 14.39 7.64 -14.08
C ALA A 49 14.32 7.24 -12.60
N GLU A 50 15.29 7.65 -11.82
CA GLU A 50 15.21 7.54 -10.35
C GLU A 50 13.88 8.11 -9.89
N ARG A 51 13.21 7.47 -8.91
CA ARG A 51 11.88 7.80 -8.41
C ARG A 51 10.76 7.56 -9.43
N VAL A 52 10.58 6.30 -9.79
CA VAL A 52 9.51 5.84 -10.72
C VAL A 52 8.11 6.29 -10.25
N MET A 53 7.91 6.37 -8.94
CA MET A 53 6.64 6.76 -8.34
C MET A 53 6.42 8.28 -8.34
N ASP A 54 7.46 9.11 -8.36
CA ASP A 54 7.32 10.57 -8.32
C ASP A 54 7.21 11.14 -9.75
N SER A 55 6.03 11.03 -10.36
CA SER A 55 5.79 11.46 -11.75
C SER A 55 5.43 12.94 -11.91
N ASN A 56 5.10 13.63 -10.81
CA ASN A 56 4.70 15.04 -10.82
C ASN A 56 5.91 15.94 -10.52
N ASP A 57 6.12 17.01 -11.29
CA ASP A 57 7.23 17.94 -11.11
C ASP A 57 7.26 18.58 -9.72
N LEU A 58 6.08 18.85 -9.13
CA LEU A 58 5.96 19.36 -7.76
C LEU A 58 6.38 18.33 -6.69
N GLU A 59 6.09 17.06 -6.90
CA GLU A 59 6.51 15.98 -6.00
C GLU A 59 8.03 15.80 -6.04
N ARG A 60 8.61 15.87 -7.24
CA ARG A 60 10.07 15.81 -7.43
C ARG A 60 10.80 16.99 -6.80
N GLU A 61 10.24 18.20 -6.95
CA GLU A 61 10.84 19.43 -6.40
C GLU A 61 10.77 19.46 -4.87
N LYS A 62 9.64 19.03 -4.30
CA LYS A 62 9.40 19.06 -2.85
C LYS A 62 9.77 17.79 -2.11
N GLY A 63 10.03 16.69 -2.83
CA GLY A 63 10.36 15.40 -2.22
C GLY A 63 9.21 14.73 -1.46
N ILE A 64 7.94 15.14 -1.71
CA ILE A 64 6.77 14.63 -1.01
C ILE A 64 5.78 14.00 -1.98
N THR A 65 5.10 12.93 -1.57
CA THR A 65 3.96 12.35 -2.30
C THR A 65 2.72 13.21 -2.05
N ILE A 66 2.11 13.72 -3.11
CA ILE A 66 0.89 14.54 -3.04
C ILE A 66 -0.33 13.70 -3.38
N LEU A 67 -0.24 12.88 -4.42
CA LEU A 67 -1.33 12.03 -4.88
C LEU A 67 -1.02 10.55 -4.56
N ALA A 68 -2.02 9.84 -4.05
CA ALA A 68 -1.90 8.39 -3.86
C ALA A 68 -1.69 7.71 -5.22
N LYS A 69 -0.62 6.93 -5.34
CA LYS A 69 -0.27 6.19 -6.56
C LYS A 69 -0.38 4.71 -6.31
N ASN A 70 -0.84 4.00 -7.34
CA ASN A 70 -0.95 2.56 -7.32
C ASN A 70 0.14 1.95 -8.18
N THR A 71 0.86 1.00 -7.61
CA THR A 71 1.77 0.14 -8.36
C THR A 71 1.51 -1.31 -8.01
N ALA A 72 1.96 -2.22 -8.87
CA ALA A 72 1.81 -3.65 -8.64
C ALA A 72 3.16 -4.34 -8.81
N ILE A 73 3.44 -5.25 -7.91
CA ILE A 73 4.66 -6.03 -7.84
C ILE A 73 4.27 -7.50 -8.00
N ASP A 74 4.82 -8.18 -9.00
CA ASP A 74 4.63 -9.60 -9.17
C ASP A 74 5.69 -10.36 -8.38
N TYR A 75 5.27 -11.23 -7.45
CA TYR A 75 6.15 -12.06 -6.65
C TYR A 75 5.66 -13.50 -6.63
N GLY A 76 6.34 -14.36 -7.37
CA GLY A 76 5.88 -15.74 -7.61
C GLY A 76 4.51 -15.77 -8.27
N ASN A 77 3.53 -16.37 -7.60
CA ASN A 77 2.14 -16.44 -8.06
C ASN A 77 1.24 -15.36 -7.43
N VAL A 78 1.81 -14.47 -6.62
CA VAL A 78 1.05 -13.44 -5.90
C VAL A 78 1.36 -12.07 -6.48
N LYS A 79 0.31 -11.30 -6.72
CA LYS A 79 0.39 -9.89 -7.05
C LYS A 79 0.23 -9.05 -5.80
N ILE A 80 1.23 -8.23 -5.49
CA ILE A 80 1.20 -7.28 -4.40
C ILE A 80 0.91 -5.89 -4.98
N ASN A 81 -0.30 -5.40 -4.75
CA ASN A 81 -0.68 -4.04 -5.10
C ASN A 81 -0.26 -3.11 -3.97
N VAL A 82 0.55 -2.12 -4.29
CA VAL A 82 1.09 -1.13 -3.36
C VAL A 82 0.43 0.21 -3.63
N ILE A 83 -0.19 0.77 -2.61
CA ILE A 83 -0.73 2.13 -2.63
C ILE A 83 0.22 3.02 -1.85
N ASP A 84 0.80 3.97 -2.56
CA ASP A 84 1.62 5.00 -1.95
C ASP A 84 0.71 6.09 -1.39
N THR A 85 0.60 6.17 -0.06
CA THR A 85 -0.23 7.17 0.61
C THR A 85 0.57 8.43 0.95
N PRO A 86 -0.02 9.64 0.79
CA PRO A 86 0.61 10.84 1.30
C PRO A 86 0.89 10.74 2.79
N GLY A 87 2.08 11.14 3.22
CA GLY A 87 2.48 11.12 4.63
C GLY A 87 1.99 12.32 5.44
N HIS A 88 1.42 13.34 4.79
CA HIS A 88 1.07 14.61 5.42
C HIS A 88 -0.41 14.68 5.82
N ALA A 89 -0.69 15.20 7.02
CA ALA A 89 -2.06 15.31 7.56
C ALA A 89 -3.00 16.19 6.70
N ASP A 90 -2.46 17.12 5.92
CA ASP A 90 -3.22 17.99 5.02
C ASP A 90 -3.96 17.21 3.91
N PHE A 91 -3.51 15.99 3.61
CA PHE A 91 -4.10 15.10 2.61
C PHE A 91 -4.99 14.01 3.23
N GLY A 92 -5.64 14.28 4.37
CA GLY A 92 -6.43 13.30 5.10
C GLY A 92 -7.47 12.56 4.26
N GLY A 93 -8.13 13.24 3.32
CA GLY A 93 -9.08 12.63 2.40
C GLY A 93 -8.44 11.63 1.41
N GLU A 94 -7.20 11.89 0.94
CA GLU A 94 -6.44 10.96 0.10
C GLU A 94 -6.01 9.72 0.89
N VAL A 95 -5.59 9.93 2.14
CA VAL A 95 -5.22 8.85 3.06
C VAL A 95 -6.40 7.91 3.31
N GLU A 96 -7.57 8.44 3.65
CA GLU A 96 -8.77 7.62 3.90
C GLU A 96 -9.19 6.84 2.65
N ARG A 97 -9.14 7.45 1.47
CA ARG A 97 -9.42 6.79 0.20
C ARG A 97 -8.41 5.67 -0.11
N GLY A 98 -7.12 5.94 0.12
CA GLY A 98 -6.06 4.95 -0.03
C GLY A 98 -6.24 3.75 0.89
N LEU A 99 -6.49 4.00 2.18
CA LEU A 99 -6.71 2.94 3.17
C LEU A 99 -7.98 2.10 2.89
N ALA A 100 -9.01 2.68 2.29
CA ALA A 100 -10.20 1.93 1.88
C ALA A 100 -9.93 0.91 0.75
N MET A 101 -8.79 1.01 0.07
CA MET A 101 -8.40 0.11 -1.03
C MET A 101 -7.54 -1.07 -0.59
N VAL A 102 -7.02 -1.08 0.63
CA VAL A 102 -6.01 -2.05 1.07
C VAL A 102 -6.56 -3.05 2.10
N ASP A 103 -5.80 -4.11 2.31
CA ASP A 103 -6.10 -5.16 3.28
C ASP A 103 -5.08 -5.19 4.42
N GLY A 104 -4.03 -4.34 4.33
CA GLY A 104 -3.04 -4.16 5.39
C GLY A 104 -2.08 -3.01 5.09
N VAL A 105 -1.22 -2.70 6.04
CA VAL A 105 -0.32 -1.53 6.00
C VAL A 105 1.11 -1.91 6.33
N LEU A 106 2.05 -1.28 5.62
CA LEU A 106 3.46 -1.22 6.02
C LEU A 106 3.71 0.13 6.71
N LEU A 107 4.07 0.10 7.97
CA LEU A 107 4.52 1.28 8.71
C LEU A 107 6.03 1.39 8.58
N LEU A 108 6.50 2.31 7.75
CA LEU A 108 7.93 2.53 7.51
C LEU A 108 8.46 3.62 8.41
N VAL A 109 9.46 3.27 9.21
CA VAL A 109 10.09 4.16 10.19
C VAL A 109 11.60 4.19 9.96
N ASP A 110 12.20 5.37 10.02
CA ASP A 110 13.65 5.55 10.00
C ASP A 110 14.26 5.09 11.33
N SER A 111 15.33 4.31 11.27
CA SER A 111 16.00 3.74 12.44
C SER A 111 16.65 4.75 13.37
N SER A 112 16.86 5.99 12.91
CA SER A 112 17.46 7.07 13.71
C SER A 112 16.45 8.12 14.17
N GLU A 113 15.43 8.42 13.35
CA GLU A 113 14.44 9.46 13.65
C GLU A 113 13.26 8.94 14.47
N GLY A 114 12.87 7.69 14.25
CA GLY A 114 11.69 7.12 14.89
C GLY A 114 10.36 7.58 14.27
N PRO A 115 9.22 7.28 14.93
CA PRO A 115 7.90 7.67 14.44
C PRO A 115 7.64 9.15 14.66
N LEU A 116 7.35 9.89 13.59
CA LEU A 116 7.09 11.31 13.62
C LEU A 116 5.58 11.63 13.73
N PRO A 117 5.18 12.82 14.23
CA PRO A 117 3.78 13.16 14.53
C PRO A 117 2.82 13.02 13.34
N GLN A 118 3.30 13.24 12.12
CA GLN A 118 2.47 13.13 10.91
C GLN A 118 2.02 11.68 10.65
N THR A 119 2.87 10.70 10.97
CA THR A 119 2.58 9.27 10.86
C THR A 119 1.42 8.87 11.79
N ARG A 120 1.29 9.54 12.95
CA ARG A 120 0.24 9.30 13.95
C ARG A 120 -1.18 9.38 13.37
N PHE A 121 -1.46 10.38 12.54
CA PHE A 121 -2.78 10.55 11.92
C PHE A 121 -3.13 9.38 11.00
N VAL A 122 -2.21 9.00 10.11
CA VAL A 122 -2.44 7.94 9.13
C VAL A 122 -2.54 6.58 9.82
N LEU A 123 -1.67 6.31 10.81
CA LEU A 123 -1.70 5.09 11.60
C LEU A 123 -3.01 4.96 12.37
N ARG A 124 -3.51 6.04 13.00
CA ARG A 124 -4.82 6.04 13.67
C ARG A 124 -5.93 5.57 12.74
N LYS A 125 -5.96 6.10 11.51
CA LYS A 125 -6.97 5.72 10.51
C LYS A 125 -6.86 4.24 10.08
N ALA A 126 -5.66 3.71 10.01
CA ALA A 126 -5.43 2.30 9.74
C ALA A 126 -5.93 1.41 10.90
N LEU A 127 -5.62 1.79 12.15
CA LEU A 127 -6.07 1.08 13.35
C LEU A 127 -7.59 1.13 13.53
N GLU A 128 -8.24 2.28 13.26
CA GLU A 128 -9.71 2.42 13.26
C GLU A 128 -10.38 1.45 12.26
N GLN A 129 -9.72 1.17 11.13
CA GLN A 129 -10.19 0.20 10.13
C GLN A 129 -9.76 -1.24 10.43
N ARG A 130 -9.05 -1.48 11.54
CA ARG A 130 -8.49 -2.78 11.95
C ARG A 130 -7.62 -3.43 10.88
N LEU A 131 -6.86 -2.63 10.14
CA LEU A 131 -5.91 -3.14 9.18
C LEU A 131 -4.70 -3.73 9.91
N PRO A 132 -4.25 -4.95 9.55
CA PRO A 132 -3.00 -5.49 10.08
C PRO A 132 -1.83 -4.62 9.65
N VAL A 133 -0.86 -4.45 10.55
CA VAL A 133 0.30 -3.61 10.37
C VAL A 133 1.56 -4.46 10.37
N ILE A 134 2.49 -4.18 9.45
CA ILE A 134 3.87 -4.68 9.47
C ILE A 134 4.78 -3.48 9.73
N LEU A 135 5.60 -3.53 10.77
CA LEU A 135 6.59 -2.49 11.03
C LEU A 135 7.84 -2.74 10.20
N VAL A 136 8.23 -1.74 9.43
CA VAL A 136 9.45 -1.75 8.61
C VAL A 136 10.41 -0.70 9.15
N ILE A 137 11.49 -1.13 9.81
CA ILE A 137 12.56 -0.24 10.27
C ILE A 137 13.58 -0.12 9.16
N ASN A 138 13.67 1.06 8.57
CA ASN A 138 14.55 1.33 7.43
C ASN A 138 15.82 2.07 7.83
N LYS A 139 16.82 2.03 6.95
CA LYS A 139 18.14 2.67 7.10
C LYS A 139 18.91 2.13 8.31
N VAL A 140 18.79 0.83 8.57
CA VAL A 140 19.46 0.17 9.72
C VAL A 140 20.99 0.15 9.62
N ASP A 141 21.52 0.49 8.46
CA ASP A 141 22.97 0.65 8.16
C ASP A 141 23.55 1.98 8.67
N ARG A 142 22.71 2.92 9.11
CA ARG A 142 23.18 4.21 9.60
C ARG A 142 23.97 4.06 10.89
N PRO A 143 25.08 4.81 11.08
CA PRO A 143 25.89 4.77 12.28
C PRO A 143 25.16 5.39 13.51
N ASP A 144 24.12 6.20 13.28
CA ASP A 144 23.25 6.82 14.27
C ASP A 144 21.93 6.06 14.48
N ALA A 145 21.83 4.82 13.98
CA ALA A 145 20.67 3.97 14.18
C ALA A 145 20.48 3.63 15.68
N ARG A 146 19.25 3.84 16.19
CA ARG A 146 18.85 3.57 17.59
C ARG A 146 17.63 2.65 17.63
N ILE A 147 17.75 1.48 17.01
CA ILE A 147 16.65 0.56 16.72
C ILE A 147 15.82 0.21 17.95
N ALA A 148 16.45 -0.07 19.10
CA ALA A 148 15.74 -0.44 20.32
C ALA A 148 14.85 0.71 20.83
N GLU A 149 15.37 1.92 20.85
CA GLU A 149 14.62 3.12 21.26
C GLU A 149 13.48 3.44 20.29
N VAL A 150 13.71 3.28 18.98
CA VAL A 150 12.67 3.46 17.95
C VAL A 150 11.55 2.44 18.09
N LEU A 151 11.86 1.20 18.44
CA LEU A 151 10.86 0.18 18.75
C LEU A 151 9.99 0.58 19.94
N ASP A 152 10.61 1.04 21.03
CA ASP A 152 9.89 1.50 22.21
C ASP A 152 8.98 2.70 21.88
N GLU A 153 9.47 3.66 21.10
CA GLU A 153 8.69 4.82 20.61
C GLU A 153 7.50 4.39 19.73
N VAL A 154 7.67 3.34 18.90
CA VAL A 154 6.57 2.80 18.10
C VAL A 154 5.53 2.11 18.98
N TYR A 155 5.93 1.32 19.96
CA TYR A 155 4.99 0.72 20.92
C TYR A 155 4.24 1.79 21.73
N GLU A 156 4.92 2.84 22.21
CA GLU A 156 4.27 3.99 22.86
C GLU A 156 3.26 4.65 21.94
N LEU A 157 3.59 4.83 20.65
CA LEU A 157 2.67 5.40 19.66
C LEU A 157 1.40 4.55 19.48
N PHE A 158 1.53 3.21 19.44
CA PHE A 158 0.37 2.34 19.34
C PHE A 158 -0.51 2.41 20.61
N LEU A 159 0.10 2.41 21.78
CA LEU A 159 -0.61 2.59 23.07
C LEU A 159 -1.34 3.94 23.15
N ASP A 160 -0.71 5.00 22.72
CA ASP A 160 -1.28 6.34 22.64
C ASP A 160 -2.46 6.45 21.65
N LEU A 161 -2.54 5.52 20.69
CA LEU A 161 -3.63 5.42 19.73
C LEU A 161 -4.72 4.44 20.14
N ASP A 162 -4.69 3.95 21.39
CA ASP A 162 -5.65 2.97 21.93
C ASP A 162 -5.70 1.68 21.09
N ALA A 163 -4.56 1.23 20.56
CA ALA A 163 -4.46 -0.02 19.81
C ALA A 163 -4.80 -1.22 20.73
N ASP A 164 -5.55 -2.18 20.20
CA ASP A 164 -5.88 -3.40 20.91
C ASP A 164 -4.70 -4.40 20.93
N GLU A 165 -4.80 -5.46 21.76
CA GLU A 165 -3.75 -6.45 21.93
C GLU A 165 -3.30 -7.10 20.61
N HIS A 166 -4.24 -7.37 19.70
CA HIS A 166 -3.93 -7.94 18.39
C HIS A 166 -3.23 -6.97 17.46
N GLN A 167 -3.48 -5.68 17.62
CA GLN A 167 -2.86 -4.64 16.80
C GLN A 167 -1.44 -4.30 17.26
N ILE A 168 -1.10 -4.58 18.51
CA ILE A 168 0.25 -4.38 19.08
C ILE A 168 1.18 -5.55 18.73
N GLU A 169 0.64 -6.73 18.44
CA GLU A 169 1.39 -7.90 18.00
C GLU A 169 1.71 -7.85 16.50
N PHE A 170 2.42 -6.83 16.07
CA PHE A 170 2.83 -6.67 14.65
C PHE A 170 4.22 -7.28 14.40
N PRO A 171 4.43 -7.92 13.24
CA PRO A 171 5.76 -8.37 12.83
C PRO A 171 6.67 -7.20 12.47
N ILE A 172 7.96 -7.39 12.69
CA ILE A 172 9.00 -6.38 12.46
C ILE A 172 9.96 -6.88 11.40
N VAL A 173 10.32 -6.01 10.46
CA VAL A 173 11.35 -6.26 9.46
C VAL A 173 12.34 -5.10 9.39
N TYR A 174 13.60 -5.43 9.33
CA TYR A 174 14.72 -4.48 9.25
C TYR A 174 15.15 -4.35 7.79
N THR A 175 15.30 -3.12 7.29
CA THR A 175 15.59 -2.89 5.88
C THR A 175 16.69 -1.86 5.67
N ASN A 176 17.45 -2.08 4.60
CA ASN A 176 18.20 -1.04 3.92
C ASN A 176 17.63 -0.92 2.50
N ALA A 177 16.63 -0.05 2.34
CA ALA A 177 15.94 0.13 1.07
C ALA A 177 16.89 0.59 -0.05
N LYS A 178 17.92 1.38 0.28
CA LYS A 178 18.92 1.86 -0.68
C LYS A 178 19.81 0.73 -1.20
N ALA A 179 20.22 -0.19 -0.33
CA ALA A 179 20.99 -1.37 -0.70
C ALA A 179 20.09 -2.51 -1.24
N GLY A 180 18.75 -2.41 -1.06
CA GLY A 180 17.77 -3.34 -1.60
C GLY A 180 17.67 -4.65 -0.84
N TRP A 181 17.84 -4.66 0.49
CA TRP A 181 17.71 -5.86 1.29
C TRP A 181 16.84 -5.69 2.54
N ALA A 182 16.33 -6.80 3.03
CA ALA A 182 15.55 -6.93 4.26
C ALA A 182 16.02 -8.12 5.09
N SER A 183 15.83 -8.05 6.42
CA SER A 183 16.07 -9.12 7.37
C SER A 183 14.99 -9.15 8.44
N LEU A 184 14.63 -10.33 8.93
CA LEU A 184 13.75 -10.49 10.09
C LEU A 184 14.53 -10.47 11.42
N GLU A 185 15.85 -10.57 11.36
CA GLU A 185 16.72 -10.53 12.53
C GLU A 185 17.43 -9.19 12.63
N GLN A 186 17.41 -8.60 13.82
CA GLN A 186 18.12 -7.35 14.09
C GLN A 186 19.63 -7.57 13.97
N GLY A 187 20.31 -6.71 13.19
CA GLY A 187 21.77 -6.76 13.02
C GLY A 187 22.24 -7.76 11.97
N ALA A 188 21.35 -8.54 11.36
CA ALA A 188 21.69 -9.39 10.22
C ALA A 188 21.49 -8.62 8.91
N GLU A 189 22.48 -8.72 8.01
CA GLU A 189 22.36 -8.19 6.65
C GLU A 189 21.63 -9.21 5.76
N GLY A 190 20.65 -8.73 5.00
CA GLY A 190 19.93 -9.50 4.00
C GLY A 190 20.61 -9.44 2.62
N THR A 191 20.14 -10.24 1.70
CA THR A 191 20.61 -10.26 0.31
C THR A 191 19.64 -9.53 -0.64
N ASP A 192 18.35 -9.58 -0.34
CA ASP A 192 17.28 -9.00 -1.14
C ASP A 192 16.04 -8.64 -0.27
N LEU A 193 14.96 -8.21 -0.89
CA LEU A 193 13.70 -7.89 -0.22
C LEU A 193 12.73 -9.08 -0.09
N ALA A 194 13.15 -10.32 -0.38
CA ALA A 194 12.30 -11.50 -0.24
C ALA A 194 11.71 -11.64 1.16
N PRO A 195 12.46 -11.45 2.28
CA PRO A 195 11.91 -11.56 3.62
C PRO A 195 10.72 -10.61 3.87
N LEU A 196 10.78 -9.38 3.34
CA LEU A 196 9.66 -8.43 3.43
C LEU A 196 8.45 -8.89 2.59
N ARG A 197 8.68 -9.38 1.37
CA ARG A 197 7.61 -9.86 0.49
C ARG A 197 6.93 -11.11 1.03
N ASP A 198 7.69 -12.04 1.57
CA ASP A 198 7.17 -13.25 2.21
C ASP A 198 6.33 -12.89 3.43
N LEU A 199 6.80 -11.97 4.27
CA LEU A 199 6.07 -11.48 5.43
C LEU A 199 4.75 -10.79 5.05
N ILE A 200 4.73 -10.02 3.95
CA ILE A 200 3.49 -9.43 3.41
C ILE A 200 2.48 -10.53 3.04
N ILE A 201 2.92 -11.59 2.38
CA ILE A 201 2.05 -12.68 1.97
C ILE A 201 1.51 -13.46 3.18
N GLU A 202 2.34 -13.65 4.19
CA GLU A 202 1.99 -14.39 5.41
C GLU A 202 1.04 -13.61 6.32
N HIS A 203 1.34 -12.32 6.56
CA HIS A 203 0.66 -11.52 7.57
C HIS A 203 -0.55 -10.74 7.04
N ILE A 204 -0.50 -10.24 5.80
CA ILE A 204 -1.62 -9.50 5.23
C ILE A 204 -2.64 -10.46 4.63
N PRO A 205 -3.93 -10.38 5.02
CA PRO A 205 -4.95 -11.26 4.48
C PRO A 205 -5.17 -11.03 2.98
N ALA A 206 -5.46 -12.11 2.27
CA ALA A 206 -5.90 -12.02 0.89
C ALA A 206 -7.34 -11.46 0.82
N PRO A 207 -7.68 -10.66 -0.22
CA PRO A 207 -9.00 -10.06 -0.33
C PRO A 207 -10.09 -11.12 -0.47
N ALA A 208 -11.14 -10.97 0.35
CA ALA A 208 -12.32 -11.82 0.30
C ALA A 208 -13.41 -11.21 -0.58
N TYR A 209 -14.19 -12.04 -1.25
CA TYR A 209 -15.31 -11.65 -2.10
C TYR A 209 -16.46 -12.65 -1.98
N GLU A 210 -17.68 -12.22 -2.30
CA GLU A 210 -18.87 -13.06 -2.29
C GLU A 210 -19.08 -13.68 -3.69
N GLU A 211 -19.05 -15.03 -3.77
CA GLU A 211 -19.27 -15.73 -5.04
C GLU A 211 -20.69 -15.50 -5.59
N GLY A 212 -20.76 -15.24 -6.90
CA GLY A 212 -22.03 -15.00 -7.58
C GLY A 212 -22.66 -13.62 -7.33
N HIS A 213 -22.01 -12.76 -6.55
CA HIS A 213 -22.48 -11.39 -6.34
C HIS A 213 -22.32 -10.57 -7.63
N PRO A 214 -23.27 -9.67 -7.97
CA PRO A 214 -23.13 -8.72 -9.06
C PRO A 214 -21.86 -7.87 -8.91
N PHE A 215 -21.41 -7.26 -10.02
CA PHE A 215 -20.26 -6.36 -9.99
C PHE A 215 -20.48 -5.23 -8.98
N GLN A 216 -19.53 -5.09 -8.07
CA GLN A 216 -19.49 -4.03 -7.06
C GLN A 216 -18.07 -3.50 -6.93
N ALA A 217 -17.90 -2.22 -7.15
CA ALA A 217 -16.60 -1.56 -7.04
C ALA A 217 -16.71 -0.22 -6.30
N LEU A 218 -15.63 0.13 -5.60
CA LEU A 218 -15.48 1.42 -4.94
C LEU A 218 -14.47 2.24 -5.75
N VAL A 219 -14.91 3.37 -6.31
CA VAL A 219 -14.01 4.34 -6.96
C VAL A 219 -13.40 5.22 -5.87
N THR A 220 -12.09 5.24 -5.80
CA THR A 220 -11.34 5.94 -4.75
C THR A 220 -10.55 7.12 -5.28
N ASN A 221 -10.08 7.06 -6.52
CA ASN A 221 -9.32 8.14 -7.11
C ASN A 221 -9.69 8.36 -8.59
N LEU A 222 -9.57 9.59 -9.02
CA LEU A 222 -9.74 9.98 -10.41
C LEU A 222 -8.43 10.54 -10.91
N ASP A 223 -8.02 10.12 -12.09
CA ASP A 223 -6.81 10.57 -12.77
C ASP A 223 -7.15 11.00 -14.20
N ALA A 224 -6.21 11.58 -14.91
CA ALA A 224 -6.37 12.00 -16.30
C ALA A 224 -5.12 11.68 -17.11
N SER A 225 -5.32 11.04 -18.23
CA SER A 225 -4.27 10.79 -19.22
C SER A 225 -4.50 11.64 -20.48
N PRO A 226 -3.46 12.30 -21.03
CA PRO A 226 -3.59 13.03 -22.29
C PRO A 226 -4.09 12.16 -23.45
N TYR A 227 -3.80 10.85 -23.41
CA TYR A 227 -4.17 9.90 -24.47
C TYR A 227 -5.47 9.16 -24.20
N LEU A 228 -5.84 8.96 -22.94
CA LEU A 228 -6.94 8.08 -22.52
C LEU A 228 -8.12 8.86 -21.96
N GLY A 229 -7.95 10.14 -21.69
CA GLY A 229 -8.95 10.94 -21.01
C GLY A 229 -8.99 10.68 -19.51
N ARG A 230 -10.17 10.73 -18.92
CA ARG A 230 -10.36 10.50 -17.48
C ARG A 230 -10.19 9.04 -17.12
N LEU A 231 -9.45 8.78 -16.05
CA LEU A 231 -9.22 7.46 -15.48
C LEU A 231 -9.88 7.38 -14.11
N ALA A 232 -10.50 6.26 -13.80
CA ALA A 232 -10.98 5.96 -12.46
C ALA A 232 -10.18 4.79 -11.89
N ILE A 233 -9.58 5.01 -10.72
CA ILE A 233 -8.92 3.96 -9.95
C ILE A 233 -9.97 3.43 -8.98
N LEU A 234 -10.20 2.11 -9.03
CA LEU A 234 -11.25 1.49 -8.25
C LEU A 234 -10.80 0.15 -7.66
N ARG A 235 -11.39 -0.20 -6.52
CA ARG A 235 -11.29 -1.52 -5.93
C ARG A 235 -12.56 -2.31 -6.25
N VAL A 236 -12.40 -3.44 -6.95
CA VAL A 236 -13.50 -4.40 -7.14
C VAL A 236 -13.67 -5.17 -5.83
N ARG A 237 -14.86 -5.06 -5.23
CA ARG A 237 -15.23 -5.79 -4.01
C ARG A 237 -15.83 -7.14 -4.33
N ASN A 238 -16.75 -7.20 -5.29
CA ASN A 238 -17.45 -8.40 -5.69
C ASN A 238 -17.70 -8.43 -7.21
N GLY A 239 -17.98 -9.61 -7.74
CA GLY A 239 -18.31 -9.81 -9.14
C GLY A 239 -17.14 -9.63 -10.10
N GLU A 240 -17.46 -9.55 -11.36
CA GLU A 240 -16.50 -9.44 -12.46
C GLU A 240 -16.86 -8.29 -13.39
N VAL A 241 -15.86 -7.64 -13.96
CA VAL A 241 -16.02 -6.66 -15.03
C VAL A 241 -15.09 -7.03 -16.18
N LYS A 242 -15.58 -7.01 -17.39
CA LYS A 242 -14.81 -7.30 -18.59
C LYS A 242 -14.46 -6.03 -19.34
N LYS A 243 -13.34 -6.04 -20.04
CA LYS A 243 -12.97 -4.93 -20.92
C LYS A 243 -14.09 -4.69 -21.94
N ARG A 244 -14.58 -3.44 -22.05
CA ARG A 244 -15.70 -3.02 -22.90
C ARG A 244 -17.09 -3.47 -22.43
N SER A 245 -17.27 -3.94 -21.19
CA SER A 245 -18.60 -4.09 -20.65
C SER A 245 -19.23 -2.71 -20.41
N GLU A 246 -20.54 -2.61 -20.63
CA GLU A 246 -21.34 -1.43 -20.28
C GLU A 246 -21.95 -1.68 -18.90
N GLU A 247 -21.50 -0.92 -17.90
CA GLU A 247 -22.03 -0.99 -16.54
C GLU A 247 -22.96 0.20 -16.30
N HIS A 248 -24.19 -0.08 -15.90
CA HIS A 248 -25.15 0.95 -15.53
C HIS A 248 -24.91 1.40 -14.09
N THR A 249 -24.51 2.65 -13.92
CA THR A 249 -24.44 3.27 -12.58
C THR A 249 -25.84 3.76 -12.20
N SER A 250 -26.47 3.12 -11.23
CA SER A 250 -27.86 3.44 -10.84
C SER A 250 -28.00 4.75 -10.04
N GLU A 251 -26.94 5.45 -9.67
CA GLU A 251 -27.04 6.62 -8.77
C GLU A 251 -26.09 7.81 -9.09
N LEU A 252 -25.55 7.95 -10.27
CA LEU A 252 -24.81 9.16 -10.62
C LEU A 252 -25.59 10.01 -11.63
N GLN A 253 -26.48 10.83 -11.12
CA GLN A 253 -27.03 11.97 -11.85
C GLN A 253 -25.94 13.06 -12.00
N SER A 254 -24.94 12.79 -12.82
CA SER A 254 -24.04 13.83 -13.30
C SER A 254 -23.66 13.53 -14.76
N PRO A 255 -23.82 14.47 -15.67
CA PRO A 255 -23.58 14.27 -17.10
C PRO A 255 -22.08 14.35 -17.43
N CYS A 256 -21.28 13.56 -16.78
CA CYS A 256 -19.88 13.37 -17.13
C CYS A 256 -19.70 11.94 -17.63
N ASN A 257 -19.41 11.78 -18.91
CA ASN A 257 -18.98 10.53 -19.51
C ASN A 257 -17.73 10.03 -18.76
N LEU A 258 -17.95 9.24 -17.71
CA LEU A 258 -16.90 8.50 -17.01
C LEU A 258 -16.54 7.30 -17.89
N VAL A 259 -15.47 7.43 -18.64
CA VAL A 259 -14.83 6.28 -19.28
C VAL A 259 -14.10 5.54 -18.15
N CYS A 260 -14.76 4.54 -17.58
CA CYS A 260 -14.12 3.61 -16.66
C CYS A 260 -13.14 2.76 -17.46
N ARG A 261 -11.84 3.02 -17.31
CA ARG A 261 -10.79 2.17 -17.87
C ARG A 261 -10.18 1.38 -16.75
N LEU A 262 -10.65 0.16 -16.60
CA LEU A 262 -9.96 -0.84 -15.80
C LEU A 262 -8.58 -1.09 -16.41
N LEU A 263 -7.56 -0.94 -15.61
CA LEU A 263 -6.25 -1.53 -15.89
C LEU A 263 -6.39 -3.05 -15.70
N LEU A 264 -7.09 -3.68 -16.64
CA LEU A 264 -7.09 -5.14 -16.78
C LEU A 264 -5.79 -5.50 -17.46
N GLU A 265 -4.98 -6.27 -16.77
CA GLU A 265 -3.75 -6.83 -17.28
C GLU A 265 -3.94 -7.50 -18.63
N LYS A 266 -2.93 -7.26 -19.49
CA LYS A 266 -2.68 -8.15 -20.61
C LYS A 266 -2.17 -9.49 -20.06
N LYS A 267 -2.89 -10.58 -20.40
CA LYS A 267 -2.27 -11.90 -20.46
C LYS A 267 -1.19 -11.91 -21.51
#